data_3b1c366fcc8d22d3c5ba8acc315e64ae
#
_entry.id   3b1c366fcc8d22d3c5ba8acc315e64ae
#
_cell.length_a   1.000
_cell.length_b   1.000
_cell.length_c   1.000
_cell.angle_alpha   90.00
_cell.angle_beta   90.00
_cell.angle_gamma   90.00
#
_symmetry.space_group_name_H-M   'P 1'
#
loop_
_entity.id
_entity.type
_entity.pdbx_description
1 polymer ?
#
loop_
_entity_poly.entity_id
_entity_poly.type
_entity_poly.pdbx_seq_one_letter_code
_entity_poly.pdbx_strand_id
1 'polypeptide(L)'
;MTTPLISPMQSSQLAGSKPGVSAQKFLDISEIREDVVLLKDGTIRAVLAVSSINFALKSMDEQNAIVQAYMQFLNGLDFPIQVVIQSRKMNIDAYMQQLTTSEKEQGSDLLKRQIRDYKEFIQQLVKMGDIMQKRFFVVVPYNPLAKAESP
;
A
#
# COMPACT_ATOMS: atom_id res chain seq x y z
N MET A 1 17.92 -50.58 -43.10
CA MET A 1 16.95 -49.64 -42.50
C MET A 1 17.58 -49.04 -41.25
N THR A 2 18.17 -47.89 -41.38
CA THR A 2 18.91 -47.20 -40.33
C THR A 2 18.05 -46.06 -39.78
N THR A 3 17.65 -46.17 -38.52
CA THR A 3 16.88 -45.16 -37.83
C THR A 3 17.79 -43.99 -37.45
N PRO A 4 17.46 -42.72 -37.73
CA PRO A 4 18.28 -41.60 -37.32
C PRO A 4 18.06 -41.33 -35.83
N LEU A 5 19.15 -41.29 -35.07
CA LEU A 5 19.26 -40.83 -33.68
C LEU A 5 18.94 -39.34 -33.61
N ILE A 6 17.83 -38.99 -32.98
CA ILE A 6 17.48 -37.63 -32.64
C ILE A 6 18.42 -37.16 -31.51
N SER A 7 19.35 -36.27 -31.80
CA SER A 7 20.18 -35.62 -30.78
C SER A 7 19.32 -34.82 -29.85
N PRO A 8 19.55 -34.86 -28.51
CA PRO A 8 18.85 -34.02 -27.55
C PRO A 8 19.26 -32.55 -27.83
N MET A 9 18.30 -31.72 -28.21
CA MET A 9 18.46 -30.27 -28.27
C MET A 9 18.86 -29.77 -26.86
N GLN A 10 20.13 -29.41 -26.73
CA GLN A 10 20.61 -28.70 -25.54
C GLN A 10 20.01 -27.30 -25.52
N SER A 11 19.00 -27.07 -24.72
CA SER A 11 18.42 -25.75 -24.44
C SER A 11 19.33 -24.91 -23.53
N SER A 12 20.53 -24.61 -24.00
CA SER A 12 21.46 -23.68 -23.33
C SER A 12 20.97 -22.20 -23.35
N GLN A 13 19.84 -21.93 -24.03
CA GLN A 13 19.26 -20.59 -24.11
C GLN A 13 18.30 -20.26 -22.97
N LEU A 14 18.01 -21.20 -22.06
CA LEU A 14 17.21 -20.97 -20.84
C LEU A 14 18.08 -20.81 -19.59
N ALA A 15 19.37 -20.66 -19.71
CA ALA A 15 20.22 -20.21 -18.62
C ALA A 15 19.80 -18.79 -18.27
N GLY A 16 18.98 -18.66 -17.21
CA GLY A 16 18.43 -17.41 -16.76
C GLY A 16 19.50 -16.33 -16.66
N SER A 17 19.21 -15.17 -17.20
CA SER A 17 19.98 -13.95 -17.00
C SER A 17 20.38 -13.88 -15.53
N LYS A 18 21.69 -13.68 -15.25
CA LYS A 18 22.17 -13.46 -13.89
C LYS A 18 21.28 -12.41 -13.24
N PRO A 19 20.74 -12.64 -12.03
CA PRO A 19 19.87 -11.68 -11.39
C PRO A 19 20.60 -10.34 -11.33
N GLY A 20 20.05 -9.33 -12.01
CA GLY A 20 20.58 -7.98 -11.99
C GLY A 20 20.64 -7.47 -10.54
N VAL A 21 21.41 -6.42 -10.32
CA VAL A 21 21.50 -5.78 -8.99
C VAL A 21 20.10 -5.42 -8.52
N SER A 22 19.70 -5.92 -7.35
CA SER A 22 18.37 -5.64 -6.78
C SER A 22 18.14 -4.12 -6.69
N ALA A 23 16.94 -3.66 -7.09
CA ALA A 23 16.55 -2.27 -6.97
C ALA A 23 16.66 -1.72 -5.52
N GLN A 24 16.59 -2.60 -4.53
CA GLN A 24 16.80 -2.26 -3.11
C GLN A 24 18.19 -1.64 -2.84
N LYS A 25 19.20 -1.99 -3.63
CA LYS A 25 20.56 -1.44 -3.48
C LYS A 25 20.62 0.07 -3.79
N PHE A 26 19.68 0.57 -4.59
CA PHE A 26 19.57 1.97 -4.98
C PHE A 26 18.67 2.78 -4.04
N LEU A 27 18.04 2.15 -3.05
CA LEU A 27 17.31 2.85 -2.01
C LEU A 27 18.29 3.44 -1.00
N ASP A 28 18.06 4.69 -0.61
CA ASP A 28 18.85 5.39 0.41
C ASP A 28 18.45 4.99 1.84
N ILE A 29 17.71 3.90 1.98
CA ILE A 29 17.31 3.33 3.27
C ILE A 29 18.43 2.42 3.77
N SER A 30 18.89 2.68 4.99
CA SER A 30 19.85 1.82 5.69
C SER A 30 19.13 0.74 6.49
N GLU A 31 18.19 1.11 7.32
CA GLU A 31 17.45 0.22 8.21
C GLU A 31 16.05 0.76 8.50
N ILE A 32 15.11 -0.14 8.81
CA ILE A 32 13.80 0.21 9.37
C ILE A 32 13.71 -0.44 10.74
N ARG A 33 13.57 0.36 11.78
CA ARG A 33 13.49 -0.11 13.17
C ARG A 33 12.50 0.73 13.97
N GLU A 34 11.67 0.09 14.77
CA GLU A 34 10.76 0.75 15.72
C GLU A 34 9.94 1.91 15.10
N ASP A 35 9.30 1.65 13.96
CA ASP A 35 8.45 2.61 13.22
C ASP A 35 9.20 3.80 12.59
N VAL A 36 10.52 3.78 12.59
CA VAL A 36 11.35 4.80 11.94
C VAL A 36 12.20 4.20 10.82
N VAL A 37 12.50 5.02 9.83
CA VAL A 37 13.36 4.71 8.69
C VAL A 37 14.69 5.45 8.88
N LEU A 38 15.78 4.71 9.05
CA LEU A 38 17.14 5.25 9.06
C LEU A 38 17.65 5.30 7.62
N LEU A 39 18.08 6.47 7.17
CA LEU A 39 18.69 6.66 5.86
C LEU A 39 20.21 6.47 5.93
N LYS A 40 20.84 6.25 4.76
CA LYS A 40 22.28 6.05 4.64
C LYS A 40 23.11 7.29 5.04
N ASP A 41 22.52 8.46 4.95
CA ASP A 41 23.09 9.76 5.37
C ASP A 41 23.02 9.99 6.89
N GLY A 42 22.48 9.03 7.65
CA GLY A 42 22.31 9.11 9.10
C GLY A 42 21.07 9.89 9.53
N THR A 43 20.27 10.42 8.61
CA THR A 43 19.02 11.08 8.94
C THR A 43 17.89 10.06 9.16
N ILE A 44 16.91 10.44 9.95
CA ILE A 44 15.78 9.58 10.35
C ILE A 44 14.49 10.14 9.74
N ARG A 45 13.57 9.24 9.40
CA ARG A 45 12.22 9.58 8.95
C ARG A 45 11.21 8.79 9.76
N ALA A 46 10.29 9.49 10.42
CA ALA A 46 9.10 8.86 10.99
C ALA A 46 7.97 8.89 9.95
N VAL A 47 7.28 7.75 9.77
CA VAL A 47 6.16 7.63 8.84
C VAL A 47 4.88 7.40 9.63
N LEU A 48 4.02 8.40 9.66
CA LEU A 48 2.75 8.37 10.37
C LEU A 48 1.61 8.05 9.42
N ALA A 49 0.85 6.99 9.68
CA ALA A 49 -0.41 6.75 9.00
C ALA A 49 -1.48 7.67 9.59
N VAL A 50 -2.16 8.43 8.74
CA VAL A 50 -3.18 9.39 9.17
C VAL A 50 -4.53 9.05 8.52
N SER A 51 -5.60 9.28 9.28
CA SER A 51 -6.96 9.14 8.78
C SER A 51 -7.40 10.37 8.00
N SER A 52 -8.33 10.20 7.07
CA SER A 52 -9.00 11.31 6.40
C SER A 52 -10.40 11.50 6.96
N ILE A 53 -10.90 12.71 6.84
CA ILE A 53 -12.29 13.06 7.14
C ILE A 53 -12.98 13.53 5.85
N ASN A 54 -14.28 13.29 5.73
CA ASN A 54 -15.05 13.86 4.64
C ASN A 54 -15.48 15.29 5.02
N PHE A 55 -14.67 16.26 4.61
CA PHE A 55 -14.87 17.69 4.91
C PHE A 55 -16.21 18.21 4.36
N ALA A 56 -16.64 17.75 3.17
CA ALA A 56 -17.86 18.21 2.53
C ALA A 56 -19.16 17.78 3.27
N LEU A 57 -19.08 16.76 4.12
CA LEU A 57 -20.22 16.30 4.93
C LEU A 57 -20.30 16.97 6.31
N LYS A 58 -19.39 17.88 6.61
CA LYS A 58 -19.35 18.61 7.87
C LYS A 58 -20.24 19.86 7.79
N SER A 59 -20.81 20.27 8.94
CA SER A 59 -21.52 21.55 9.05
C SER A 59 -20.55 22.72 8.84
N MET A 60 -21.09 23.90 8.53
CA MET A 60 -20.27 25.11 8.32
C MET A 60 -19.40 25.44 9.54
N ASP A 61 -19.94 25.26 10.75
CA ASP A 61 -19.18 25.54 11.98
C ASP A 61 -18.05 24.53 12.19
N GLU A 62 -18.31 23.24 11.92
CA GLU A 62 -17.27 22.21 11.95
C GLU A 62 -16.20 22.45 10.87
N GLN A 63 -16.60 22.85 9.65
CA GLN A 63 -15.65 23.19 8.59
C GLN A 63 -14.73 24.36 9.01
N ASN A 64 -15.31 25.41 9.57
CA ASN A 64 -14.56 26.55 10.07
C ASN A 64 -13.58 26.16 11.19
N ALA A 65 -14.03 25.33 12.13
CA ALA A 65 -13.18 24.82 13.21
C ALA A 65 -11.99 24.00 12.66
N ILE A 66 -12.24 23.14 11.66
CA ILE A 66 -11.19 22.35 11.00
C ILE A 66 -10.19 23.26 10.29
N VAL A 67 -10.67 24.27 9.56
CA VAL A 67 -9.81 25.24 8.87
C VAL A 67 -8.92 25.99 9.88
N GLN A 68 -9.49 26.46 11.00
CA GLN A 68 -8.71 27.14 12.06
C GLN A 68 -7.65 26.22 12.66
N ALA A 69 -8.00 24.96 12.97
CA ALA A 69 -7.05 23.98 13.50
C ALA A 69 -5.93 23.70 12.48
N TYR A 70 -6.25 23.62 11.19
CA TYR A 70 -5.27 23.42 10.14
C TYR A 70 -4.32 24.62 9.99
N MET A 71 -4.84 25.82 10.06
CA MET A 71 -4.02 27.05 10.05
C MET A 71 -3.07 27.08 11.25
N GLN A 72 -3.55 26.75 12.45
CA GLN A 72 -2.70 26.67 13.66
C GLN A 72 -1.60 25.61 13.50
N PHE A 73 -1.95 24.44 12.96
CA PHE A 73 -0.98 23.39 12.65
C PHE A 73 0.10 23.87 11.70
N LEU A 74 -0.27 24.51 10.57
CA LEU A 74 0.71 25.00 9.60
C LEU A 74 1.61 26.08 10.18
N ASN A 75 1.07 27.00 10.99
CA ASN A 75 1.86 28.06 11.63
C ASN A 75 2.78 27.54 12.75
N GLY A 76 2.49 26.36 13.29
CA GLY A 76 3.32 25.70 14.31
C GLY A 76 4.43 24.82 13.74
N LEU A 77 4.48 24.63 12.41
CA LEU A 77 5.51 23.83 11.77
C LEU A 77 6.77 24.69 11.53
N ASP A 78 7.85 24.31 12.17
CA ASP A 78 9.20 24.90 12.00
C ASP A 78 10.15 24.01 11.18
N PHE A 79 9.65 22.87 10.69
CA PHE A 79 10.39 21.92 9.86
C PHE A 79 9.52 21.45 8.67
N PRO A 80 10.13 21.01 7.57
CA PRO A 80 9.40 20.49 6.43
C PRO A 80 8.76 19.14 6.75
N ILE A 81 7.53 18.92 6.28
CA ILE A 81 6.86 17.62 6.30
C ILE A 81 6.54 17.20 4.86
N GLN A 82 6.48 15.89 4.62
CA GLN A 82 6.02 15.34 3.36
C GLN A 82 4.70 14.61 3.56
N VAL A 83 3.70 14.95 2.74
CA VAL A 83 2.42 14.25 2.71
C VAL A 83 2.43 13.27 1.54
N VAL A 84 2.18 11.99 1.82
CA VAL A 84 2.11 10.94 0.81
C VAL A 84 0.69 10.39 0.75
N ILE A 85 0.09 10.47 -0.43
CA ILE A 85 -1.23 9.90 -0.70
C ILE A 85 -1.02 8.68 -1.60
N GLN A 86 -1.34 7.50 -1.07
CA GLN A 86 -1.25 6.25 -1.80
C GLN A 86 -2.65 5.81 -2.22
N SER A 87 -2.88 5.67 -3.53
CA SER A 87 -4.11 5.11 -4.08
C SER A 87 -3.82 3.70 -4.59
N ARG A 88 -4.58 2.72 -4.12
CA ARG A 88 -4.48 1.31 -4.56
C ARG A 88 -5.87 0.78 -4.87
N LYS A 89 -5.95 -0.14 -5.81
CA LYS A 89 -7.19 -0.89 -6.04
C LYS A 89 -7.58 -1.62 -4.75
N MET A 90 -8.87 -1.59 -4.43
CA MET A 90 -9.39 -2.26 -3.24
C MET A 90 -9.13 -3.77 -3.37
N ASN A 91 -8.48 -4.34 -2.38
CA ASN A 91 -8.31 -5.78 -2.27
C ASN A 91 -9.54 -6.37 -1.58
N ILE A 92 -10.27 -7.22 -2.28
CA ILE A 92 -11.45 -7.92 -1.77
C ILE A 92 -11.19 -9.40 -1.47
N ASP A 93 -9.94 -9.88 -1.59
CA ASP A 93 -9.62 -11.30 -1.47
C ASP A 93 -10.01 -11.87 -0.11
N ALA A 94 -9.72 -11.16 0.98
CA ALA A 94 -10.11 -11.57 2.33
C ALA A 94 -11.63 -11.68 2.49
N TYR A 95 -12.37 -10.72 1.95
CA TYR A 95 -13.84 -10.73 1.95
C TYR A 95 -14.39 -11.89 1.12
N MET A 96 -13.81 -12.16 -0.06
CA MET A 96 -14.19 -13.27 -0.91
C MET A 96 -13.92 -14.63 -0.25
N GLN A 97 -12.82 -14.75 0.51
CA GLN A 97 -12.53 -15.94 1.30
C GLN A 97 -13.56 -16.14 2.40
N GLN A 98 -13.95 -15.10 3.11
CA GLN A 98 -14.98 -15.16 4.14
C GLN A 98 -16.33 -15.61 3.56
N LEU A 99 -16.75 -15.04 2.43
CA LEU A 99 -17.96 -15.48 1.74
C LEU A 99 -17.88 -16.95 1.30
N THR A 100 -16.71 -17.40 0.85
CA THR A 100 -16.50 -18.80 0.45
C THR A 100 -16.58 -19.76 1.64
N THR A 101 -16.08 -19.36 2.81
CA THR A 101 -16.22 -20.12 4.05
C THR A 101 -17.70 -20.19 4.45
N SER A 102 -18.40 -19.05 4.47
CA SER A 102 -19.83 -18.99 4.77
C SER A 102 -20.67 -19.84 3.80
N GLU A 103 -20.33 -19.88 2.50
CA GLU A 103 -21.00 -20.73 1.51
C GLU A 103 -20.86 -22.22 1.88
N LYS A 104 -19.67 -22.65 2.31
CA LYS A 104 -19.42 -24.06 2.69
C LYS A 104 -20.16 -24.48 3.94
N GLU A 105 -20.32 -23.59 4.90
CA GLU A 105 -20.97 -23.84 6.18
C GLU A 105 -22.50 -23.83 6.10
N GLN A 106 -23.07 -23.28 5.01
CA GLN A 106 -24.51 -23.26 4.83
C GLN A 106 -25.08 -24.67 4.56
N GLY A 107 -26.17 -25.00 5.27
CA GLY A 107 -26.93 -26.25 5.07
C GLY A 107 -27.94 -26.17 3.93
N SER A 108 -28.35 -24.99 3.50
CA SER A 108 -29.38 -24.77 2.48
C SER A 108 -28.77 -24.50 1.10
N ASP A 109 -29.15 -25.29 0.11
CA ASP A 109 -28.70 -25.12 -1.28
C ASP A 109 -29.13 -23.79 -1.89
N LEU A 110 -30.30 -23.26 -1.49
CA LEU A 110 -30.77 -21.95 -1.93
C LEU A 110 -29.85 -20.85 -1.43
N LEU A 111 -29.45 -20.87 -0.16
CA LEU A 111 -28.53 -19.89 0.42
C LEU A 111 -27.13 -20.00 -0.19
N LYS A 112 -26.63 -21.20 -0.46
CA LYS A 112 -25.37 -21.40 -1.19
C LYS A 112 -25.38 -20.73 -2.55
N ARG A 113 -26.48 -20.91 -3.30
CA ARG A 113 -26.65 -20.29 -4.60
C ARG A 113 -26.66 -18.76 -4.48
N GLN A 114 -27.39 -18.22 -3.52
CA GLN A 114 -27.45 -16.79 -3.27
C GLN A 114 -26.08 -16.19 -2.93
N ILE A 115 -25.29 -16.86 -2.09
CA ILE A 115 -23.92 -16.41 -1.76
C ILE A 115 -23.05 -16.43 -3.03
N ARG A 116 -23.20 -17.41 -3.90
CA ARG A 116 -22.46 -17.52 -5.17
C ARG A 116 -22.77 -16.35 -6.11
N ASP A 117 -24.05 -16.09 -6.32
CA ASP A 117 -24.51 -14.98 -7.16
C ASP A 117 -24.04 -13.63 -6.59
N TYR A 118 -24.06 -13.48 -5.27
CA TYR A 118 -23.55 -12.29 -4.59
C TYR A 118 -22.01 -12.12 -4.76
N LYS A 119 -21.25 -13.21 -4.69
CA LYS A 119 -19.79 -13.18 -4.95
C LYS A 119 -19.49 -12.68 -6.37
N GLU A 120 -20.21 -13.20 -7.36
CA GLU A 120 -20.06 -12.76 -8.75
C GLU A 120 -20.41 -11.28 -8.91
N PHE A 121 -21.50 -10.82 -8.31
CA PHE A 121 -21.90 -9.41 -8.31
C PHE A 121 -20.80 -8.51 -7.72
N ILE A 122 -20.26 -8.84 -6.54
CA ILE A 122 -19.19 -8.06 -5.91
C ILE A 122 -17.93 -8.02 -6.79
N GLN A 123 -17.54 -9.14 -7.40
CA GLN A 123 -16.40 -9.17 -8.31
C GLN A 123 -16.60 -8.29 -9.54
N GLN A 124 -17.79 -8.30 -10.11
CA GLN A 124 -18.14 -7.43 -11.24
C GLN A 124 -18.16 -5.96 -10.83
N LEU A 125 -18.73 -5.63 -9.68
CA LEU A 125 -18.79 -4.27 -9.15
C LEU A 125 -17.39 -3.66 -8.98
N VAL A 126 -16.46 -4.43 -8.38
CA VAL A 126 -15.08 -3.98 -8.17
C VAL A 126 -14.32 -3.83 -9.48
N LYS A 127 -14.55 -4.72 -10.46
CA LYS A 127 -13.94 -4.62 -11.78
C LYS A 127 -14.43 -3.41 -12.57
N MET A 128 -15.74 -3.13 -12.53
CA MET A 128 -16.36 -2.01 -13.27
C MET A 128 -16.13 -0.65 -12.60
N GLY A 129 -16.14 -0.63 -11.26
CA GLY A 129 -16.13 0.61 -10.49
C GLY A 129 -14.72 1.19 -10.26
N ASP A 130 -13.65 0.47 -10.62
CA ASP A 130 -12.26 0.85 -10.36
C ASP A 130 -12.07 1.40 -8.92
N ILE A 131 -12.68 0.69 -7.95
CA ILE A 131 -12.78 1.13 -6.56
C ILE A 131 -11.38 1.21 -5.96
N MET A 132 -11.00 2.41 -5.54
CA MET A 132 -9.69 2.71 -5.02
C MET A 132 -9.73 2.96 -3.51
N GLN A 133 -8.83 2.34 -2.78
CA GLN A 133 -8.56 2.66 -1.38
C GLN A 133 -7.43 3.67 -1.31
N LYS A 134 -7.67 4.80 -0.65
CA LYS A 134 -6.65 5.81 -0.38
C LYS A 134 -6.10 5.65 1.03
N ARG A 135 -4.78 5.73 1.15
CA ARG A 135 -4.07 5.80 2.44
C ARG A 135 -3.26 7.07 2.46
N PHE A 136 -3.24 7.70 3.61
CA PHE A 136 -2.54 8.97 3.81
C PHE A 136 -1.42 8.76 4.82
N PHE A 137 -0.25 9.30 4.51
CA PHE A 137 0.90 9.24 5.38
C PHE A 137 1.53 10.62 5.49
N VAL A 138 2.04 10.92 6.66
CA VAL A 138 2.89 12.09 6.90
C VAL A 138 4.27 11.60 7.27
N VAL A 139 5.27 12.07 6.54
CA VAL A 139 6.67 11.76 6.79
C VAL A 139 7.32 12.96 7.47
N VAL A 140 7.84 12.72 8.65
CA VAL A 140 8.52 13.73 9.47
C VAL A 140 10.02 13.45 9.44
N PRO A 141 10.85 14.37 8.92
CA PRO A 141 12.29 14.24 8.94
C PRO A 141 12.86 14.62 10.31
N TYR A 142 13.91 13.93 10.71
CA TYR A 142 14.73 14.31 11.85
C TYR A 142 16.20 14.16 11.49
N ASN A 143 16.97 15.24 11.69
CA ASN A 143 18.42 15.22 11.48
C ASN A 143 19.13 15.34 12.83
N PRO A 144 19.66 14.22 13.39
CA PRO A 144 20.37 14.26 14.67
C PRO A 144 21.67 15.07 14.60
N LEU A 145 22.28 15.20 13.40
CA LEU A 145 23.55 15.90 13.22
C LEU A 145 23.38 17.43 13.18
N ALA A 146 22.24 17.93 12.74
CA ALA A 146 21.98 19.39 12.69
C ALA A 146 21.95 20.04 14.08
N LYS A 147 21.70 19.26 15.14
CA LYS A 147 21.67 19.74 16.51
C LYS A 147 23.06 19.89 17.13
N ALA A 148 24.10 19.32 16.49
CA ALA A 148 25.49 19.40 16.94
C ALA A 148 26.23 20.66 16.41
N GLU A 149 25.62 21.37 15.44
CA GLU A 149 26.24 22.56 14.82
C GLU A 149 25.64 23.90 15.29
N SER A 150 24.77 23.91 16.28
CA SER A 150 24.33 25.13 16.92
C SER A 150 25.32 25.53 18.01
N PRO A 151 26.03 26.66 17.88
CA PRO A 151 26.98 27.16 18.85
C PRO A 151 26.32 27.58 20.16
#